data_a8c6ff0c34bedeb0f2b4cc7c771a3d92
#
_entry.id   a8c6ff0c34bedeb0f2b4cc7c771a3d92
#
_cell.length_a   1.000
_cell.length_b   1.000
_cell.length_c   1.000
_cell.angle_alpha   90.00
_cell.angle_beta   90.00
_cell.angle_gamma   90.00
#
_symmetry.space_group_name_H-M   'P 1'
#
loop_
_entity.id
_entity.type
_entity.pdbx_description
1 polymer ?
#
loop_
_entity_poly.entity_id
_entity_poly.type
_entity_poly.pdbx_seq_one_letter_code
_entity_poly.pdbx_strand_id
1 'polypeptide(L)'
;MKNKIIAISNQKGGVGKTTTAINLSTALAAIGEKVLIIDLDPQGNASTGLGIDYQNRNNSIYEVLASQSNLFDAIQNTEIENLKIIPSTVDLSGIEPELAEVNDRAFTLKKILTDQNSLNDFSFCLLYTSDAADEHSW
;
A
#
# COMPACT_ATOMS: atom_id res chain seq x y z
N MET A 1 -14.14 -16.23 1.51
CA MET A 1 -14.44 -14.89 2.04
C MET A 1 -13.83 -13.83 1.14
N LYS A 2 -14.60 -12.82 0.85
CA LYS A 2 -14.11 -11.75 0.00
C LYS A 2 -13.28 -10.77 0.81
N ASN A 3 -12.14 -10.42 0.28
CA ASN A 3 -11.35 -9.36 0.88
C ASN A 3 -11.91 -8.01 0.45
N LYS A 4 -11.71 -7.02 1.30
CA LYS A 4 -12.14 -5.65 1.02
C LYS A 4 -10.94 -4.79 0.73
N ILE A 5 -11.06 -3.96 -0.29
CA ILE A 5 -10.01 -3.01 -0.64
C ILE A 5 -10.50 -1.63 -0.25
N ILE A 6 -9.75 -0.97 0.61
CA ILE A 6 -10.10 0.36 1.14
C ILE A 6 -9.00 1.32 0.74
N ALA A 7 -9.38 2.42 0.10
CA ALA A 7 -8.42 3.44 -0.27
C ALA A 7 -8.43 4.56 0.78
N ILE A 8 -7.26 4.97 1.19
CA ILE A 8 -7.10 6.08 2.13
C ILE A 8 -6.23 7.11 1.45
N SER A 9 -6.82 8.26 1.14
CA SER A 9 -6.11 9.33 0.46
C SER A 9 -5.65 10.36 1.47
N ASN A 10 -4.42 10.83 1.28
CA ASN A 10 -3.87 11.90 2.08
C ASN A 10 -4.18 13.21 1.37
N GLN A 11 -4.92 14.08 2.03
CA GLN A 11 -5.17 15.41 1.51
C GLN A 11 -4.07 16.33 1.96
N LYS A 12 -4.01 17.51 1.34
CA LYS A 12 -2.92 18.43 1.62
C LYS A 12 -2.85 18.75 3.11
N GLY A 13 -1.65 18.82 3.63
CA GLY A 13 -1.43 19.06 5.03
C GLY A 13 -1.71 17.86 5.90
N GLY A 14 -1.83 16.70 5.30
CA GLY A 14 -2.41 15.55 5.96
C GLY A 14 -1.50 14.74 6.85
N VAL A 15 -0.82 15.35 7.79
CA VAL A 15 -0.02 14.61 8.75
C VAL A 15 -0.87 13.54 9.43
N GLY A 16 -2.12 13.88 9.75
CA GLY A 16 -3.01 12.95 10.42
C GLY A 16 -3.45 11.76 9.57
N LYS A 17 -3.25 11.82 8.27
CA LYS A 17 -3.71 10.74 7.40
C LYS A 17 -2.90 9.48 7.54
N THR A 18 -1.57 9.63 7.66
CA THR A 18 -0.72 8.46 7.87
C THR A 18 -1.08 7.81 9.19
N THR A 19 -1.27 8.62 10.23
CA THR A 19 -1.66 8.11 11.54
C THR A 19 -3.00 7.39 11.46
N THR A 20 -3.97 7.95 10.73
CA THR A 20 -5.27 7.34 10.59
C THR A 20 -5.18 5.98 9.90
N ALA A 21 -4.39 5.91 8.82
CA ALA A 21 -4.24 4.66 8.09
C ALA A 21 -3.60 3.58 8.96
N ILE A 22 -2.56 3.96 9.71
CA ILE A 22 -1.89 3.02 10.59
C ILE A 22 -2.81 2.60 11.72
N ASN A 23 -3.55 3.54 12.30
CA ASN A 23 -4.46 3.22 13.39
C ASN A 23 -5.59 2.31 12.94
N LEU A 24 -6.15 2.57 11.76
CA LEU A 24 -7.21 1.71 11.24
C LEU A 24 -6.71 0.30 11.00
N SER A 25 -5.56 0.18 10.32
CA SER A 25 -5.01 -1.14 10.02
C SER A 25 -4.64 -1.88 11.29
N THR A 26 -4.09 -1.16 12.27
CA THR A 26 -3.73 -1.76 13.56
C THR A 26 -4.97 -2.24 14.31
N ALA A 27 -6.02 -1.44 14.30
CA ALA A 27 -7.26 -1.81 14.99
C ALA A 27 -7.88 -3.05 14.36
N LEU A 28 -7.90 -3.12 13.03
CA LEU A 28 -8.43 -4.29 12.35
C LEU A 28 -7.60 -5.53 12.67
N ALA A 29 -6.28 -5.37 12.68
CA ALA A 29 -5.39 -6.48 13.01
C ALA A 29 -5.59 -6.93 14.43
N ALA A 30 -5.87 -5.99 15.34
CA ALA A 30 -6.05 -6.30 16.76
C ALA A 30 -7.30 -7.15 17.01
N ILE A 31 -8.31 -7.04 16.17
CA ILE A 31 -9.51 -7.86 16.33
C ILE A 31 -9.44 -9.15 15.51
N GLY A 32 -8.25 -9.49 15.03
CA GLY A 32 -8.02 -10.76 14.37
C GLY A 32 -8.14 -10.75 12.85
N GLU A 33 -8.38 -9.61 12.25
CA GLU A 33 -8.44 -9.52 10.80
C GLU A 33 -7.03 -9.52 10.22
N LYS A 34 -6.87 -10.17 9.09
CA LYS A 34 -5.58 -10.16 8.41
C LYS A 34 -5.56 -9.01 7.43
N VAL A 35 -4.61 -8.11 7.62
CA VAL A 35 -4.58 -6.82 6.93
C VAL A 35 -3.29 -6.66 6.15
N LEU A 36 -3.43 -6.20 4.92
CA LEU A 36 -2.29 -5.80 4.10
C LEU A 36 -2.45 -4.33 3.79
N ILE A 37 -1.42 -3.54 4.11
CA ILE A 37 -1.40 -2.14 3.71
C ILE A 37 -0.42 -2.01 2.54
N ILE A 38 -0.84 -1.30 1.50
CA ILE A 38 -0.01 -1.04 0.34
C ILE A 38 0.28 0.45 0.32
N ASP A 39 1.55 0.78 0.48
CA ASP A 39 1.98 2.17 0.58
C ASP A 39 2.25 2.70 -0.82
N LEU A 40 1.39 3.60 -1.30
CA LEU A 40 1.54 4.22 -2.62
C LEU A 40 2.08 5.65 -2.51
N ASP A 41 2.63 5.99 -1.36
CA ASP A 41 3.23 7.30 -1.11
C ASP A 41 4.72 7.25 -1.45
N PRO A 42 5.19 8.01 -2.44
CA PRO A 42 6.62 7.99 -2.78
C PRO A 42 7.52 8.36 -1.61
N GLN A 43 7.00 9.11 -0.64
CA GLN A 43 7.75 9.43 0.57
C GLN A 43 7.81 8.26 1.54
N GLY A 44 6.96 7.25 1.36
CA GLY A 44 6.99 6.07 2.19
C GLY A 44 6.57 6.31 3.62
N ASN A 45 5.63 7.22 3.85
CA ASN A 45 5.26 7.59 5.22
C ASN A 45 4.64 6.44 5.99
N ALA A 46 3.80 5.63 5.36
CA ALA A 46 3.23 4.48 6.05
C ALA A 46 4.30 3.42 6.31
N SER A 47 5.21 3.24 5.35
CA SER A 47 6.30 2.29 5.53
C SER A 47 7.17 2.68 6.72
N THR A 48 7.51 3.97 6.80
CA THR A 48 8.30 4.48 7.93
C THR A 48 7.53 4.32 9.24
N GLY A 49 6.25 4.64 9.22
CA GLY A 49 5.42 4.56 10.41
C GLY A 49 5.26 3.15 10.93
N LEU A 50 5.38 2.16 10.06
CA LEU A 50 5.30 0.76 10.47
C LEU A 50 6.67 0.11 10.64
N GLY A 51 7.72 0.93 10.64
CA GLY A 51 9.05 0.46 11.03
C GLY A 51 9.86 -0.21 9.94
N ILE A 52 9.52 0.01 8.69
CA ILE A 52 10.28 -0.59 7.59
C ILE A 52 11.41 0.35 7.21
N ASP A 53 12.63 0.00 7.57
CA ASP A 53 13.79 0.80 7.23
C ASP A 53 14.02 0.86 5.72
N TYR A 54 14.65 1.94 5.26
CA TYR A 54 14.90 2.11 3.84
C TYR A 54 15.70 0.97 3.24
N GLN A 55 16.69 0.47 3.97
CA GLN A 55 17.51 -0.61 3.43
C GLN A 55 16.73 -1.91 3.30
N ASN A 56 15.55 -1.99 3.86
CA ASN A 56 14.70 -3.18 3.77
C ASN A 56 13.60 -3.01 2.74
N ARG A 57 13.70 -2.02 1.86
CA ARG A 57 12.69 -1.76 0.84
C ARG A 57 13.21 -2.05 -0.56
N ASN A 58 14.10 -3.02 -0.69
CA ASN A 58 14.65 -3.39 -2.00
C ASN A 58 13.58 -3.92 -2.93
N ASN A 59 12.55 -4.52 -2.38
CA ASN A 59 11.40 -4.96 -3.14
C ASN A 59 10.19 -4.23 -2.62
N SER A 60 9.68 -3.30 -3.41
CA SER A 60 8.64 -2.39 -2.98
C SER A 60 7.50 -2.41 -3.98
N ILE A 61 6.49 -1.54 -3.73
CA ILE A 61 5.38 -1.43 -4.67
C ILE A 61 5.88 -0.95 -6.05
N TYR A 62 7.00 -0.22 -6.09
CA TYR A 62 7.57 0.19 -7.37
C TYR A 62 7.88 -1.03 -8.24
N GLU A 63 8.59 -2.00 -7.68
CA GLU A 63 8.95 -3.19 -8.43
C GLU A 63 7.73 -3.98 -8.88
N VAL A 64 6.70 -4.01 -8.04
CA VAL A 64 5.45 -4.71 -8.40
C VAL A 64 4.78 -4.02 -9.58
N LEU A 65 4.65 -2.69 -9.53
CA LEU A 65 4.00 -1.93 -10.60
C LEU A 65 4.82 -1.92 -11.87
N ALA A 66 6.14 -2.01 -11.77
CA ALA A 66 7.02 -2.05 -12.92
C ALA A 66 7.18 -3.46 -13.48
N SER A 67 6.46 -4.42 -12.95
CA SER A 67 6.48 -5.82 -13.37
C SER A 67 7.84 -6.48 -13.17
N GLN A 68 8.59 -5.99 -12.19
CA GLN A 68 9.89 -6.56 -11.83
C GLN A 68 9.79 -7.53 -10.66
N SER A 69 8.63 -7.61 -10.05
CA SER A 69 8.39 -8.48 -8.91
C SER A 69 6.93 -8.86 -8.87
N ASN A 70 6.64 -10.02 -8.33
CA ASN A 70 5.25 -10.33 -8.06
C ASN A 70 4.87 -9.73 -6.70
N LEU A 71 3.57 -9.67 -6.47
CA LEU A 71 3.03 -9.02 -5.28
C LEU A 71 3.53 -9.69 -4.00
N PHE A 72 3.56 -11.01 -3.99
CA PHE A 72 3.96 -11.77 -2.82
C PHE A 72 5.35 -11.43 -2.32
N ASP A 73 6.29 -11.28 -3.25
CA ASP A 73 7.68 -11.10 -2.88
C ASP A 73 7.91 -9.73 -2.24
N ALA A 74 6.98 -8.80 -2.41
CA ALA A 74 7.10 -7.47 -1.84
C ALA A 74 6.41 -7.35 -0.48
N ILE A 75 5.65 -8.34 -0.06
CA ILE A 75 4.94 -8.29 1.21
C ILE A 75 5.91 -8.54 2.35
N GLN A 76 5.88 -7.66 3.33
CA GLN A 76 6.72 -7.79 4.52
C GLN A 76 5.88 -7.82 5.79
N ASN A 77 6.39 -8.50 6.80
CA ASN A 77 5.79 -8.49 8.11
C ASN A 77 6.06 -7.16 8.80
N THR A 78 5.17 -6.79 9.70
CA THR A 78 5.40 -5.67 10.61
C THR A 78 5.51 -6.22 12.02
N GLU A 79 5.78 -5.33 12.98
CA GLU A 79 5.81 -5.73 14.38
C GLU A 79 4.40 -5.99 14.91
N ILE A 80 3.39 -5.64 14.15
CA ILE A 80 2.01 -5.81 14.57
C ILE A 80 1.48 -7.11 13.97
N GLU A 81 1.03 -7.98 14.85
CA GLU A 81 0.49 -9.27 14.42
C GLU A 81 -0.71 -9.06 13.50
N ASN A 82 -0.81 -9.86 12.44
CA ASN A 82 -1.88 -9.82 11.45
C ASN A 82 -1.82 -8.60 10.53
N LEU A 83 -0.76 -7.79 10.62
CA LEU A 83 -0.59 -6.63 9.75
C LEU A 83 0.69 -6.78 8.94
N LYS A 84 0.53 -6.80 7.62
CA LYS A 84 1.66 -6.84 6.69
C LYS A 84 1.62 -5.63 5.79
N ILE A 85 2.73 -5.35 5.12
CA ILE A 85 2.86 -4.15 4.30
C ILE A 85 3.65 -4.44 3.04
N ILE A 86 3.27 -3.78 1.95
CA ILE A 86 4.13 -3.62 0.80
C ILE A 86 4.67 -2.20 0.87
N PRO A 87 5.99 -2.04 1.09
CA PRO A 87 6.55 -0.71 1.33
C PRO A 87 6.72 0.09 0.04
N SER A 88 7.01 1.37 0.20
CA SER A 88 7.21 2.29 -0.90
C SER A 88 8.61 2.90 -0.82
N THR A 89 9.10 3.36 -1.97
CA THR A 89 10.35 4.11 -2.04
C THR A 89 10.14 5.31 -2.95
N VAL A 90 11.14 6.21 -2.94
CA VAL A 90 11.10 7.40 -3.80
C VAL A 90 11.11 7.01 -5.28
N ASP A 91 11.54 5.82 -5.61
CA ASP A 91 11.53 5.36 -7.00
C ASP A 91 10.12 5.37 -7.59
N LEU A 92 9.11 5.31 -6.74
CA LEU A 92 7.72 5.31 -7.20
C LEU A 92 7.40 6.59 -7.97
N SER A 93 8.03 7.70 -7.64
CA SER A 93 7.78 8.95 -8.36
C SER A 93 8.40 8.96 -9.75
N GLY A 94 9.33 8.05 -10.01
CA GLY A 94 9.97 7.93 -11.31
C GLY A 94 9.40 6.81 -12.17
N ILE A 95 8.24 6.30 -11.81
CA ILE A 95 7.63 5.22 -12.58
C ILE A 95 7.26 5.74 -13.96
N GLU A 96 7.11 4.81 -14.91
CA GLU A 96 6.87 5.20 -16.31
C GLU A 96 5.66 6.11 -16.44
N PRO A 97 5.71 7.03 -17.42
CA PRO A 97 4.66 8.05 -17.54
C PRO A 97 3.23 7.48 -17.55
N GLU A 98 3.01 6.35 -18.20
CA GLU A 98 1.67 5.79 -18.24
C GLU A 98 1.20 5.29 -16.88
N LEU A 99 2.12 5.11 -15.95
CA LEU A 99 1.80 4.69 -14.59
C LEU A 99 1.98 5.80 -13.58
N ALA A 100 2.40 6.98 -14.03
CA ALA A 100 2.68 8.09 -13.11
C ALA A 100 1.41 8.72 -12.57
N GLU A 101 0.32 8.65 -13.31
CA GLU A 101 -0.95 9.17 -12.86
C GLU A 101 -1.55 8.23 -11.81
N VAL A 102 -2.19 8.83 -10.82
CA VAL A 102 -2.77 8.02 -9.74
C VAL A 102 -3.80 7.05 -10.29
N ASN A 103 -4.61 7.49 -11.27
CA ASN A 103 -5.62 6.61 -11.84
C ASN A 103 -5.00 5.41 -12.54
N ASP A 104 -3.88 5.61 -13.22
CA ASP A 104 -3.21 4.52 -13.91
C ASP A 104 -2.60 3.54 -12.92
N ARG A 105 -2.03 4.07 -11.83
CA ARG A 105 -1.50 3.20 -10.78
C ARG A 105 -2.62 2.40 -10.12
N ALA A 106 -3.75 3.07 -9.87
CA ALA A 106 -4.90 2.41 -9.26
C ALA A 106 -5.43 1.30 -10.15
N PHE A 107 -5.54 1.56 -11.44
CA PHE A 107 -6.05 0.57 -12.38
C PHE A 107 -5.12 -0.63 -12.47
N THR A 108 -3.82 -0.35 -12.61
CA THR A 108 -2.83 -1.41 -12.70
C THR A 108 -2.83 -2.24 -11.43
N LEU A 109 -2.88 -1.59 -10.28
CA LEU A 109 -2.86 -2.27 -9.00
C LEU A 109 -4.11 -3.11 -8.82
N LYS A 110 -5.28 -2.57 -9.15
CA LYS A 110 -6.52 -3.32 -9.06
C LYS A 110 -6.47 -4.58 -9.90
N LYS A 111 -5.89 -4.47 -11.09
CA LYS A 111 -5.77 -5.61 -11.97
C LYS A 111 -4.87 -6.67 -11.34
N ILE A 112 -3.74 -6.24 -10.78
CA ILE A 112 -2.84 -7.16 -10.11
C ILE A 112 -3.55 -7.84 -8.95
N LEU A 113 -4.28 -7.08 -8.17
CA LEU A 113 -4.95 -7.59 -6.97
C LEU A 113 -6.06 -8.57 -7.33
N THR A 114 -6.81 -8.31 -8.40
CA THR A 114 -7.87 -9.22 -8.80
C THR A 114 -7.36 -10.49 -9.44
N ASP A 115 -6.22 -10.40 -10.10
CA ASP A 115 -5.68 -11.57 -10.81
C ASP A 115 -4.93 -12.51 -9.89
N GLN A 116 -4.66 -12.10 -8.66
CA GLN A 116 -3.82 -12.89 -7.76
C GLN A 116 -4.64 -13.45 -6.62
N ASN A 117 -4.66 -14.75 -6.52
CA ASN A 117 -5.32 -15.42 -5.41
C ASN A 117 -4.63 -15.15 -4.08
N SER A 118 -3.46 -14.54 -4.14
CA SER A 118 -2.67 -14.26 -2.95
C SER A 118 -3.37 -13.41 -1.93
N LEU A 119 -4.29 -12.56 -2.38
CA LEU A 119 -5.00 -11.70 -1.45
C LEU A 119 -6.08 -12.42 -0.66
N ASN A 120 -6.33 -13.68 -0.99
CA ASN A 120 -7.29 -14.47 -0.22
C ASN A 120 -6.86 -14.63 1.23
N ASP A 121 -5.57 -14.46 1.50
CA ASP A 121 -5.07 -14.55 2.87
C ASP A 121 -5.38 -13.29 3.70
N PHE A 122 -5.88 -12.23 3.06
CA PHE A 122 -6.13 -10.97 3.75
C PHE A 122 -7.61 -10.65 3.71
N SER A 123 -8.15 -10.24 4.86
CA SER A 123 -9.53 -9.76 4.93
C SER A 123 -9.64 -8.34 4.40
N PHE A 124 -8.61 -7.55 4.61
CA PHE A 124 -8.59 -6.14 4.22
C PHE A 124 -7.28 -5.80 3.52
N CYS A 125 -7.38 -5.01 2.47
CA CYS A 125 -6.23 -4.46 1.79
C CYS A 125 -6.41 -2.94 1.75
N LEU A 126 -5.53 -2.20 2.42
CA LEU A 126 -5.62 -0.75 2.51
C LEU A 126 -4.61 -0.13 1.56
N LEU A 127 -5.10 0.70 0.66
CA LEU A 127 -4.26 1.43 -0.29
C LEU A 127 -4.07 2.84 0.23
N TYR A 128 -2.85 3.18 0.61
CA TYR A 128 -2.54 4.49 1.17
C TYR A 128 -1.86 5.37 0.12
N THR A 129 -2.48 6.50 -0.17
CA THR A 129 -1.89 7.48 -1.07
C THR A 129 -1.73 8.79 -0.34
N SER A 130 -0.78 9.60 -0.76
CA SER A 130 -0.39 10.77 0.00
C SER A 130 -0.47 12.07 -0.75
N ASP A 131 -1.03 12.11 -1.94
CA ASP A 131 -0.91 13.34 -2.70
C ASP A 131 -2.25 13.92 -3.09
N ALA A 132 -2.17 15.04 -3.79
CA ALA A 132 -3.33 15.82 -4.13
C ALA A 132 -4.22 15.16 -5.18
N ALA A 133 -3.90 13.96 -5.58
CA ALA A 133 -4.76 13.22 -6.50
C ALA A 133 -5.94 12.62 -5.77
N ASP A 134 -6.22 13.14 -4.61
CA ASP A 134 -7.31 12.70 -3.76
C ASP A 134 -8.69 12.88 -4.38
N GLU A 135 -8.81 13.66 -5.41
CA GLU A 135 -10.10 13.80 -6.08
C GLU A 135 -10.43 12.64 -6.98
N HIS A 136 -9.51 11.74 -7.18
CA HIS A 136 -9.76 10.54 -7.97
C HIS A 136 -10.31 9.45 -7.08
N SER A 137 -11.31 8.74 -7.56
CA SER A 137 -11.85 7.65 -6.78
C SER A 137 -11.15 6.35 -7.14
N TRP A 138 -11.09 5.49 -6.17
CA TRP A 138 -10.42 4.21 -6.30
C TRP A 138 -11.37 3.05 -6.52
#